data_f5d738baf193f8664483b9b7a667bb6b
#
_entry.id   f5d738baf193f8664483b9b7a667bb6b
#
_cell.length_a   1.000
_cell.length_b   1.000
_cell.length_c   1.000
_cell.angle_alpha   90.00
_cell.angle_beta   90.00
_cell.angle_gamma   90.00
#
_symmetry.space_group_name_H-M   'P 1'
#
loop_
_entity.id
_entity.type
_entity.pdbx_description
1 polymer ?
#
loop_
_entity_poly.entity_id
_entity_poly.type
_entity_poly.pdbx_seq_one_letter_code
_entity_poly.pdbx_strand_id
1 'polypeptide(L)'
;MTSPAPPEPEAEVLLEHEEDGILTLTLNRPHRLNAVSQELYLRLDRTLASLRRRPGVRAVVLTGAGRGFSVGADLKAHGEGELDDTFRARYILLAQRVNLRIQRAPVPVVAAVNGHAVGAGLELALSADLMVVAEEAKLRLPEVALGTFFGGGVSYTLPARVGLARAREILLLARFFSGADAAAWGLANEARPAAQVLAASRELAEELAAMAPVSLRQARDLLRSAPHRSPAENLRAEGEALFRCMQTEDWKEGIEAFHDRRPPRYHGR
;
A
#
# COMPACT_ATOMS: atom_id res chain seq x y z
N MET A 1 -11.75 -42.49 27.02
CA MET A 1 -12.14 -41.64 25.89
C MET A 1 -11.66 -40.25 26.22
N THR A 2 -10.50 -39.86 25.70
CA THR A 2 -9.96 -38.52 25.85
C THR A 2 -10.70 -37.60 24.87
N SER A 3 -11.36 -36.57 25.42
CA SER A 3 -12.00 -35.50 24.63
C SER A 3 -10.95 -34.87 23.70
N PRO A 4 -11.24 -34.61 22.42
CA PRO A 4 -10.30 -33.90 21.55
C PRO A 4 -9.99 -32.54 22.14
N ALA A 5 -8.72 -32.14 22.11
CA ALA A 5 -8.29 -30.83 22.52
C ALA A 5 -9.06 -29.76 21.70
N PRO A 6 -9.45 -28.63 22.32
CA PRO A 6 -10.06 -27.55 21.56
C PRO A 6 -9.14 -27.14 20.42
N PRO A 7 -9.70 -26.79 19.23
CA PRO A 7 -8.90 -26.32 18.12
C PRO A 7 -8.09 -25.09 18.57
N GLU A 8 -6.80 -25.07 18.23
CA GLU A 8 -5.96 -23.91 18.45
C GLU A 8 -6.63 -22.69 17.78
N PRO A 9 -6.62 -21.52 18.41
CA PRO A 9 -7.18 -20.33 17.78
C PRO A 9 -6.49 -20.09 16.43
N GLU A 10 -7.28 -19.99 15.36
CA GLU A 10 -6.75 -19.68 14.04
C GLU A 10 -5.89 -18.41 14.13
N ALA A 11 -4.63 -18.52 13.72
CA ALA A 11 -3.69 -17.41 13.76
C ALA A 11 -4.26 -16.22 12.97
N GLU A 12 -4.23 -15.03 13.55
CA GLU A 12 -4.71 -13.82 12.87
C GLU A 12 -4.01 -13.64 11.52
N VAL A 13 -4.79 -13.51 10.44
CA VAL A 13 -4.27 -13.39 9.07
C VAL A 13 -3.66 -12.02 8.77
N LEU A 14 -3.95 -11.02 9.60
CA LEU A 14 -3.39 -9.66 9.56
C LEU A 14 -3.01 -9.27 10.99
N LEU A 15 -1.76 -8.89 11.20
CA LEU A 15 -1.29 -8.34 12.47
C LEU A 15 -1.25 -6.83 12.38
N GLU A 16 -1.66 -6.16 13.47
CA GLU A 16 -1.60 -4.70 13.63
C GLU A 16 -0.65 -4.36 14.77
N HIS A 17 0.30 -3.48 14.52
CA HIS A 17 1.18 -2.93 15.54
C HIS A 17 1.24 -1.41 15.37
N GLU A 18 0.82 -0.67 16.40
CA GLU A 18 0.85 0.79 16.40
C GLU A 18 1.90 1.29 17.41
N GLU A 19 2.84 2.06 16.91
CA GLU A 19 3.93 2.64 17.69
C GLU A 19 4.31 3.99 17.07
N ASP A 20 4.48 5.03 17.89
CA ASP A 20 4.92 6.37 17.50
C ASP A 20 4.10 6.99 16.34
N GLY A 21 2.80 6.71 16.30
CA GLY A 21 1.91 7.19 15.24
C GLY A 21 2.01 6.43 13.93
N ILE A 22 2.78 5.34 13.88
CA ILE A 22 2.92 4.47 12.72
C ILE A 22 2.16 3.17 12.98
N LEU A 23 1.22 2.86 12.09
CA LEU A 23 0.52 1.58 12.09
C LEU A 23 1.20 0.62 11.12
N THR A 24 1.84 -0.42 11.64
CA THR A 24 2.38 -1.50 10.83
C THR A 24 1.32 -2.59 10.65
N LEU A 25 0.97 -2.86 9.39
CA LEU A 25 0.07 -3.93 8.97
C LEU A 25 0.90 -5.06 8.37
N THR A 26 0.88 -6.23 9.02
CA THR A 26 1.64 -7.38 8.55
C THR A 26 0.69 -8.46 8.02
N LEU A 27 0.79 -8.76 6.72
CA LEU A 27 0.10 -9.90 6.11
C LEU A 27 0.65 -11.18 6.75
N ASN A 28 -0.17 -11.94 7.46
CA ASN A 28 0.30 -13.01 8.35
C ASN A 28 -0.23 -14.39 7.97
N ARG A 29 0.15 -14.84 6.80
CA ARG A 29 -0.02 -16.23 6.32
C ARG A 29 1.30 -16.76 5.74
N PRO A 30 2.42 -16.75 6.53
CA PRO A 30 3.76 -17.06 6.01
C PRO A 30 3.87 -18.49 5.43
N HIS A 31 3.11 -19.46 5.95
CA HIS A 31 3.01 -20.83 5.43
C HIS A 31 2.41 -20.91 4.02
N ARG A 32 1.70 -19.87 3.56
CA ARG A 32 1.15 -19.70 2.22
C ARG A 32 1.80 -18.52 1.48
N LEU A 33 2.99 -18.09 1.91
CA LEU A 33 3.67 -16.89 1.39
C LEU A 33 2.74 -15.66 1.31
N ASN A 34 1.90 -15.51 2.32
CA ASN A 34 0.92 -14.43 2.46
C ASN A 34 -0.06 -14.33 1.27
N ALA A 35 -0.44 -15.48 0.68
CA ALA A 35 -1.48 -15.51 -0.34
C ALA A 35 -2.76 -14.86 0.20
N VAL A 36 -3.38 -14.01 -0.65
CA VAL A 36 -4.49 -13.16 -0.25
C VAL A 36 -5.79 -13.95 -0.30
N SER A 37 -6.31 -14.29 0.90
CA SER A 37 -7.63 -14.89 1.08
C SER A 37 -8.72 -13.79 1.18
N GLN A 38 -9.98 -14.19 1.05
CA GLN A 38 -11.11 -13.30 1.29
C GLN A 38 -11.07 -12.71 2.70
N GLU A 39 -10.70 -13.52 3.71
CA GLU A 39 -10.57 -13.08 5.09
C GLU A 39 -9.50 -12.01 5.25
N LEU A 40 -8.32 -12.19 4.65
CA LEU A 40 -7.26 -11.19 4.67
C LEU A 40 -7.71 -9.86 4.06
N TYR A 41 -8.42 -9.92 2.92
CA TYR A 41 -9.01 -8.71 2.33
C TYR A 41 -10.06 -8.06 3.24
N LEU A 42 -10.92 -8.85 3.91
CA LEU A 42 -11.91 -8.32 4.85
C LEU A 42 -11.25 -7.62 6.04
N ARG A 43 -10.17 -8.20 6.58
CA ARG A 43 -9.39 -7.59 7.66
C ARG A 43 -8.74 -6.28 7.21
N LEU A 44 -8.06 -6.29 6.07
CA LEU A 44 -7.49 -5.06 5.47
C LEU A 44 -8.56 -3.99 5.25
N ASP A 45 -9.71 -4.35 4.67
CA ASP A 45 -10.80 -3.39 4.44
C ASP A 45 -11.28 -2.73 5.74
N ARG A 46 -11.48 -3.52 6.80
CA ARG A 46 -11.93 -3.03 8.12
C ARG A 46 -10.89 -2.13 8.77
N THR A 47 -9.63 -2.55 8.79
CA THR A 47 -8.53 -1.80 9.41
C THR A 47 -8.32 -0.47 8.68
N LEU A 48 -8.20 -0.48 7.34
CA LEU A 48 -8.04 0.74 6.55
C LEU A 48 -9.26 1.68 6.67
N ALA A 49 -10.48 1.14 6.78
CA ALA A 49 -11.68 1.95 7.04
C ALA A 49 -11.65 2.62 8.42
N SER A 50 -11.03 1.99 9.41
CA SER A 50 -10.95 2.50 10.78
C SER A 50 -10.00 3.69 10.92
N LEU A 51 -9.05 3.90 10.01
CA LEU A 51 -8.02 4.96 10.09
C LEU A 51 -8.60 6.36 10.29
N ARG A 52 -9.79 6.65 9.74
CA ARG A 52 -10.47 7.95 9.95
C ARG A 52 -10.88 8.20 11.41
N ARG A 53 -10.95 7.15 12.22
CA ARG A 53 -11.30 7.19 13.65
C ARG A 53 -10.09 6.95 14.56
N ARG A 54 -8.88 6.87 13.98
CA ARG A 54 -7.60 6.67 14.69
C ARG A 54 -6.72 7.91 14.49
N PRO A 55 -7.02 9.05 15.15
CA PRO A 55 -6.31 10.32 14.91
C PRO A 55 -4.83 10.26 15.31
N GLY A 56 -4.44 9.29 16.15
CA GLY A 56 -3.04 9.05 16.51
C GLY A 56 -2.22 8.44 15.39
N VAL A 57 -2.84 7.74 14.44
CA VAL A 57 -2.13 7.15 13.30
C VAL A 57 -1.79 8.25 12.29
N ARG A 58 -0.50 8.40 11.99
CA ARG A 58 0.05 9.41 11.08
C ARG A 58 0.57 8.81 9.77
N ALA A 59 0.99 7.55 9.79
CA ALA A 59 1.41 6.79 8.62
C ALA A 59 1.09 5.31 8.79
N VAL A 60 1.05 4.57 7.66
CA VAL A 60 0.87 3.11 7.64
C VAL A 60 2.06 2.49 6.94
N VAL A 61 2.61 1.40 7.49
CA VAL A 61 3.54 0.50 6.82
C VAL A 61 2.83 -0.82 6.55
N LEU A 62 2.82 -1.27 5.30
CA LEU A 62 2.25 -2.56 4.90
C LEU A 62 3.37 -3.51 4.53
N THR A 63 3.46 -4.67 5.20
CA THR A 63 4.51 -5.67 4.99
C THR A 63 3.97 -7.09 5.04
N GLY A 64 4.83 -8.10 4.79
CA GLY A 64 4.49 -9.52 4.89
C GLY A 64 5.29 -10.24 5.97
N ALA A 65 4.68 -11.15 6.69
CA ALA A 65 5.37 -12.05 7.62
C ALA A 65 6.26 -13.05 6.87
N GLY A 66 7.42 -13.35 7.43
CA GLY A 66 8.36 -14.34 6.88
C GLY A 66 9.06 -13.86 5.60
N ARG A 67 9.30 -14.77 4.65
CA ARG A 67 10.18 -14.57 3.48
C ARG A 67 9.53 -13.93 2.26
N GLY A 68 8.25 -13.59 2.30
CA GLY A 68 7.51 -13.01 1.16
C GLY A 68 6.61 -11.89 1.61
N PHE A 69 6.44 -10.89 0.74
CA PHE A 69 5.40 -9.90 0.93
C PHE A 69 4.02 -10.54 0.69
N SER A 70 3.74 -10.97 -0.53
CA SER A 70 2.54 -11.75 -0.88
C SER A 70 2.66 -12.33 -2.30
N VAL A 71 2.28 -13.59 -2.46
CA VAL A 71 2.29 -14.26 -3.78
C VAL A 71 0.94 -14.15 -4.53
N GLY A 72 0.07 -13.24 -4.12
CA GLY A 72 -1.18 -12.96 -4.80
C GLY A 72 -2.37 -13.78 -4.32
N ALA A 73 -3.40 -13.92 -5.14
CA ALA A 73 -4.63 -14.61 -4.78
C ALA A 73 -4.37 -16.06 -4.34
N ASP A 74 -5.09 -16.52 -3.31
CA ASP A 74 -5.04 -17.91 -2.86
C ASP A 74 -5.77 -18.82 -3.86
N LEU A 75 -5.07 -19.18 -4.95
CA LEU A 75 -5.63 -19.98 -6.04
C LEU A 75 -6.09 -21.38 -5.60
N LYS A 76 -5.53 -21.92 -4.50
CA LYS A 76 -6.02 -23.20 -3.96
C LYS A 76 -7.41 -23.05 -3.38
N ALA A 77 -7.64 -21.99 -2.63
CA ALA A 77 -8.99 -21.66 -2.13
C ALA A 77 -9.98 -21.36 -3.26
N HIS A 78 -9.51 -20.96 -4.45
CA HIS A 78 -10.34 -20.72 -5.64
C HIS A 78 -10.56 -21.98 -6.49
N GLY A 79 -9.78 -23.06 -6.30
CA GLY A 79 -9.85 -24.31 -7.07
C GLY A 79 -10.52 -25.47 -6.35
N GLU A 80 -10.68 -25.40 -5.04
CA GLU A 80 -11.30 -26.45 -4.21
C GLU A 80 -12.81 -26.18 -4.08
N GLY A 81 -13.59 -26.67 -5.03
CA GLY A 81 -15.04 -26.58 -5.07
C GLY A 81 -15.58 -25.71 -6.21
N GLU A 82 -16.86 -25.85 -6.51
CA GLU A 82 -17.60 -24.97 -7.42
C GLU A 82 -17.80 -23.60 -6.76
N LEU A 83 -16.77 -22.75 -6.85
CA LEU A 83 -16.96 -21.34 -6.49
C LEU A 83 -17.94 -20.73 -7.48
N ASP A 84 -19.12 -20.39 -7.01
CA ASP A 84 -20.12 -19.73 -7.83
C ASP A 84 -19.65 -18.34 -8.29
N ASP A 85 -20.26 -17.82 -9.33
CA ASP A 85 -19.90 -16.50 -9.87
C ASP A 85 -20.16 -15.38 -8.86
N THR A 86 -21.05 -15.59 -7.90
CA THR A 86 -21.35 -14.64 -6.82
C THR A 86 -20.15 -14.50 -5.87
N PHE A 87 -19.54 -15.62 -5.51
CA PHE A 87 -18.31 -15.59 -4.67
C PHE A 87 -17.18 -14.90 -5.41
N ARG A 88 -16.95 -15.24 -6.68
CA ARG A 88 -15.90 -14.62 -7.50
C ARG A 88 -16.11 -13.11 -7.63
N ALA A 89 -17.34 -12.67 -7.94
CA ALA A 89 -17.67 -11.26 -8.03
C ALA A 89 -17.46 -10.52 -6.70
N ARG A 90 -17.85 -11.09 -5.57
CA ARG A 90 -17.63 -10.52 -4.23
C ARG A 90 -16.16 -10.40 -3.89
N TYR A 91 -15.34 -11.42 -4.21
CA TYR A 91 -13.90 -11.41 -4.00
C TYR A 91 -13.24 -10.28 -4.81
N ILE A 92 -13.59 -10.15 -6.11
CA ILE A 92 -13.06 -9.09 -6.98
C ILE A 92 -13.44 -7.70 -6.44
N LEU A 93 -14.71 -7.47 -6.10
CA LEU A 93 -15.16 -6.19 -5.55
C LEU A 93 -14.46 -5.85 -4.23
N LEU A 94 -14.20 -6.85 -3.39
CA LEU A 94 -13.49 -6.66 -2.13
C LEU A 94 -12.02 -6.30 -2.38
N ALA A 95 -11.35 -6.99 -3.30
CA ALA A 95 -9.98 -6.70 -3.72
C ALA A 95 -9.86 -5.26 -4.25
N GLN A 96 -10.76 -4.85 -5.16
CA GLN A 96 -10.82 -3.48 -5.69
C GLN A 96 -11.01 -2.44 -4.58
N ARG A 97 -11.92 -2.73 -3.64
CA ARG A 97 -12.17 -1.83 -2.51
C ARG A 97 -10.96 -1.67 -1.61
N VAL A 98 -10.22 -2.75 -1.31
CA VAL A 98 -9.01 -2.68 -0.49
C VAL A 98 -7.93 -1.86 -1.18
N ASN A 99 -7.64 -2.12 -2.47
CA ASN A 99 -6.68 -1.34 -3.23
C ASN A 99 -7.05 0.16 -3.24
N LEU A 100 -8.33 0.47 -3.47
CA LEU A 100 -8.81 1.85 -3.44
C LEU A 100 -8.70 2.49 -2.04
N ARG A 101 -8.91 1.71 -0.95
CA ARG A 101 -8.71 2.22 0.41
C ARG A 101 -7.26 2.53 0.72
N ILE A 102 -6.30 1.72 0.24
CA ILE A 102 -4.88 2.02 0.37
C ILE A 102 -4.58 3.36 -0.33
N GLN A 103 -4.98 3.51 -1.59
CA GLN A 103 -4.75 4.73 -2.38
C GLN A 103 -5.41 5.97 -1.76
N ARG A 104 -6.58 5.81 -1.10
CA ARG A 104 -7.38 6.89 -0.49
C ARG A 104 -7.30 6.93 1.03
N ALA A 105 -6.32 6.26 1.62
CA ALA A 105 -6.11 6.30 3.06
C ALA A 105 -5.95 7.76 3.53
N PRO A 106 -6.49 8.12 4.71
CA PRO A 106 -6.38 9.49 5.23
C PRO A 106 -4.94 9.88 5.57
N VAL A 107 -4.07 8.90 5.72
CA VAL A 107 -2.63 9.03 6.01
C VAL A 107 -1.81 8.32 4.94
N PRO A 108 -0.52 8.66 4.75
CA PRO A 108 0.33 7.99 3.78
C PRO A 108 0.52 6.51 4.11
N VAL A 109 0.70 5.72 3.06
CA VAL A 109 0.97 4.28 3.14
C VAL A 109 2.29 3.98 2.47
N VAL A 110 3.19 3.29 3.16
CA VAL A 110 4.48 2.80 2.67
C VAL A 110 4.39 1.28 2.54
N ALA A 111 4.65 0.74 1.36
CA ALA A 111 4.77 -0.70 1.15
C ALA A 111 6.21 -1.14 1.43
N ALA A 112 6.39 -1.98 2.44
CA ALA A 112 7.65 -2.65 2.80
C ALA A 112 7.67 -4.04 2.17
N VAL A 113 8.08 -4.13 0.90
CA VAL A 113 8.09 -5.37 0.12
C VAL A 113 9.32 -6.20 0.48
N ASN A 114 9.25 -6.89 1.62
CA ASN A 114 10.33 -7.64 2.25
C ASN A 114 10.74 -8.93 1.51
N GLY A 115 10.05 -9.27 0.42
CA GLY A 115 10.32 -10.46 -0.37
C GLY A 115 9.39 -10.54 -1.58
N HIS A 116 9.13 -11.75 -2.08
CA HIS A 116 8.35 -11.94 -3.30
C HIS A 116 6.98 -11.25 -3.26
N ALA A 117 6.63 -10.55 -4.35
CA ALA A 117 5.31 -9.94 -4.55
C ALA A 117 4.80 -10.27 -5.96
N VAL A 118 3.69 -11.02 -6.04
CA VAL A 118 3.16 -11.55 -7.29
C VAL A 118 1.66 -11.28 -7.38
N GLY A 119 1.17 -10.92 -8.55
CA GLY A 119 -0.26 -10.71 -8.83
C GLY A 119 -0.88 -9.73 -7.83
N ALA A 120 -1.98 -10.13 -7.20
CA ALA A 120 -2.70 -9.33 -6.20
C ALA A 120 -1.79 -8.82 -5.06
N GLY A 121 -0.69 -9.53 -4.72
CA GLY A 121 0.29 -9.06 -3.76
C GLY A 121 1.05 -7.83 -4.26
N LEU A 122 1.51 -7.85 -5.51
CA LEU A 122 2.15 -6.69 -6.11
C LEU A 122 1.15 -5.55 -6.34
N GLU A 123 -0.12 -5.84 -6.67
CA GLU A 123 -1.19 -4.85 -6.78
C GLU A 123 -1.41 -4.08 -5.47
N LEU A 124 -1.39 -4.78 -4.32
CA LEU A 124 -1.46 -4.15 -2.99
C LEU A 124 -0.28 -3.20 -2.76
N ALA A 125 0.95 -3.63 -3.07
CA ALA A 125 2.13 -2.81 -2.93
C ALA A 125 2.10 -1.57 -3.85
N LEU A 126 1.66 -1.71 -5.10
CA LEU A 126 1.50 -0.62 -6.07
C LEU A 126 0.42 0.38 -5.71
N SER A 127 -0.50 0.02 -4.81
CA SER A 127 -1.54 0.90 -4.30
C SER A 127 -1.06 1.84 -3.19
N ALA A 128 0.12 1.59 -2.61
CA ALA A 128 0.75 2.44 -1.60
C ALA A 128 1.33 3.73 -2.22
N ASP A 129 1.58 4.74 -1.40
CA ASP A 129 2.21 6.00 -1.84
C ASP A 129 3.69 5.80 -2.17
N LEU A 130 4.42 5.15 -1.27
CA LEU A 130 5.84 4.82 -1.42
C LEU A 130 6.06 3.31 -1.29
N MET A 131 7.16 2.82 -1.87
CA MET A 131 7.55 1.41 -1.82
C MET A 131 9.05 1.27 -1.60
N VAL A 132 9.42 0.52 -0.57
CA VAL A 132 10.78 -0.03 -0.40
C VAL A 132 10.70 -1.52 -0.69
N VAL A 133 11.63 -2.05 -1.46
CA VAL A 133 11.60 -3.43 -1.93
C VAL A 133 12.91 -4.16 -1.64
N ALA A 134 12.82 -5.45 -1.32
CA ALA A 134 14.02 -6.30 -1.21
C ALA A 134 14.68 -6.44 -2.60
N GLU A 135 15.98 -6.17 -2.70
CA GLU A 135 16.75 -6.20 -3.96
C GLU A 135 16.56 -7.51 -4.73
N GLU A 136 16.59 -8.63 -4.01
CA GLU A 136 16.48 -9.98 -4.54
C GLU A 136 15.03 -10.48 -4.69
N ALA A 137 14.03 -9.68 -4.30
CA ALA A 137 12.62 -10.05 -4.43
C ALA A 137 12.27 -10.36 -5.89
N LYS A 138 11.50 -11.42 -6.09
CA LYS A 138 10.91 -11.72 -7.40
C LYS A 138 9.53 -11.10 -7.49
N LEU A 139 9.37 -10.17 -8.43
CA LEU A 139 8.15 -9.45 -8.68
C LEU A 139 7.54 -9.89 -10.01
N ARG A 140 6.20 -9.97 -10.09
CA ARG A 140 5.51 -10.40 -11.31
C ARG A 140 4.03 -10.03 -11.28
N LEU A 141 3.49 -9.73 -12.46
CA LEU A 141 2.03 -9.68 -12.72
C LEU A 141 1.71 -10.78 -13.74
N PRO A 142 1.35 -12.01 -13.30
CA PRO A 142 1.25 -13.19 -14.14
C PRO A 142 -0.10 -13.36 -14.83
N GLU A 143 -1.08 -12.49 -14.58
CA GLU A 143 -2.49 -12.69 -14.86
C GLU A 143 -2.76 -13.06 -16.32
N VAL A 144 -2.16 -12.30 -17.26
CA VAL A 144 -2.33 -12.55 -18.71
C VAL A 144 -1.76 -13.92 -19.10
N ALA A 145 -0.62 -14.33 -18.53
CA ALA A 145 -0.02 -15.64 -18.79
C ALA A 145 -0.84 -16.80 -18.19
N LEU A 146 -1.69 -16.53 -17.19
CA LEU A 146 -2.59 -17.50 -16.56
C LEU A 146 -3.99 -17.53 -17.21
N GLY A 147 -4.23 -16.75 -18.27
CA GLY A 147 -5.55 -16.65 -18.91
C GLY A 147 -6.59 -15.92 -18.04
N THR A 148 -6.13 -15.10 -17.08
CA THR A 148 -6.97 -14.25 -16.24
C THR A 148 -6.60 -12.79 -16.40
N PHE A 149 -7.06 -11.93 -15.49
CA PHE A 149 -6.82 -10.49 -15.59
C PHE A 149 -6.52 -9.87 -14.22
N PHE A 150 -5.76 -8.78 -14.22
CA PHE A 150 -5.47 -7.99 -13.03
C PHE A 150 -6.72 -7.21 -12.59
N GLY A 151 -6.92 -7.05 -11.29
CA GLY A 151 -8.13 -6.44 -10.73
C GLY A 151 -7.90 -5.30 -9.76
N GLY A 152 -6.64 -5.05 -9.34
CA GLY A 152 -6.27 -4.06 -8.31
C GLY A 152 -5.94 -2.67 -8.84
N GLY A 153 -6.17 -2.39 -10.14
CA GLY A 153 -5.96 -1.06 -10.72
C GLY A 153 -4.56 -0.83 -11.32
N VAL A 154 -3.80 -1.90 -11.59
CA VAL A 154 -2.43 -1.78 -12.15
C VAL A 154 -2.39 -1.18 -13.55
N SER A 155 -3.47 -1.24 -14.31
CA SER A 155 -3.59 -0.54 -15.59
C SER A 155 -3.48 0.99 -15.46
N TYR A 156 -3.71 1.50 -14.27
CA TYR A 156 -3.59 2.91 -13.92
C TYR A 156 -2.31 3.19 -13.11
N THR A 157 -2.06 2.43 -12.03
CA THR A 157 -0.95 2.70 -11.11
C THR A 157 0.41 2.41 -11.71
N LEU A 158 0.54 1.35 -12.51
CA LEU A 158 1.81 0.93 -13.09
C LEU A 158 2.34 1.92 -14.14
N PRO A 159 1.54 2.33 -15.17
CA PRO A 159 2.01 3.33 -16.15
C PRO A 159 2.36 4.69 -15.52
N ALA A 160 1.67 5.07 -14.44
CA ALA A 160 1.97 6.30 -13.73
C ALA A 160 3.36 6.30 -13.06
N ARG A 161 3.88 5.11 -12.69
CA ARG A 161 5.20 4.96 -12.06
C ARG A 161 6.32 4.76 -13.08
N VAL A 162 6.14 3.86 -14.06
CA VAL A 162 7.22 3.42 -14.97
C VAL A 162 7.03 3.85 -16.42
N GLY A 163 6.01 4.63 -16.71
CA GLY A 163 5.63 4.99 -18.07
C GLY A 163 4.99 3.82 -18.84
N LEU A 164 4.33 4.16 -19.96
CA LEU A 164 3.50 3.20 -20.70
C LEU A 164 4.31 2.06 -21.34
N ALA A 165 5.52 2.34 -21.83
CA ALA A 165 6.34 1.33 -22.50
C ALA A 165 6.74 0.20 -21.54
N ARG A 166 7.27 0.54 -20.37
CA ARG A 166 7.66 -0.44 -19.35
C ARG A 166 6.44 -1.13 -18.74
N ALA A 167 5.34 -0.42 -18.52
CA ALA A 167 4.09 -1.01 -18.04
C ALA A 167 3.57 -2.10 -19.02
N ARG A 168 3.60 -1.84 -20.34
CA ARG A 168 3.24 -2.83 -21.36
C ARG A 168 4.15 -4.06 -21.29
N GLU A 169 5.46 -3.88 -21.18
CA GLU A 169 6.42 -4.99 -21.06
C GLU A 169 6.09 -5.86 -19.85
N ILE A 170 5.90 -5.27 -18.65
CA ILE A 170 5.59 -5.98 -17.43
C ILE A 170 4.27 -6.74 -17.54
N LEU A 171 3.21 -6.08 -17.99
CA LEU A 171 1.86 -6.66 -18.04
C LEU A 171 1.68 -7.69 -19.15
N LEU A 172 2.17 -7.41 -20.37
CA LEU A 172 1.90 -8.25 -21.53
C LEU A 172 2.85 -9.45 -21.61
N LEU A 173 4.10 -9.31 -21.17
CA LEU A 173 5.05 -10.42 -21.16
C LEU A 173 4.98 -11.24 -19.87
N ALA A 174 4.41 -10.67 -18.81
CA ALA A 174 4.24 -11.34 -17.52
C ALA A 174 5.53 -12.01 -17.01
N ARG A 175 6.70 -11.41 -17.25
CA ARG A 175 8.00 -11.92 -16.81
C ARG A 175 8.29 -11.55 -15.37
N PHE A 176 9.13 -12.35 -14.71
CA PHE A 176 9.70 -11.96 -13.43
C PHE A 176 10.74 -10.84 -13.64
N PHE A 177 10.78 -9.92 -12.67
CA PHE A 177 11.81 -8.91 -12.51
C PHE A 177 12.21 -8.82 -11.05
N SER A 178 13.39 -8.26 -10.77
CA SER A 178 13.92 -8.15 -9.41
C SER A 178 13.43 -6.87 -8.72
N GLY A 179 13.61 -6.81 -7.37
CA GLY A 179 13.41 -5.57 -6.64
C GLY A 179 14.40 -4.49 -7.06
N ALA A 180 15.63 -4.87 -7.38
CA ALA A 180 16.63 -3.94 -7.94
C ALA A 180 16.17 -3.35 -9.27
N ASP A 181 15.60 -4.16 -10.19
CA ASP A 181 14.98 -3.67 -11.44
C ASP A 181 13.82 -2.71 -11.14
N ALA A 182 12.98 -3.05 -10.16
CA ALA A 182 11.85 -2.21 -9.77
C ALA A 182 12.29 -0.80 -9.33
N ALA A 183 13.34 -0.70 -8.54
CA ALA A 183 13.91 0.58 -8.13
C ALA A 183 14.55 1.32 -9.32
N ALA A 184 15.33 0.62 -10.15
CA ALA A 184 15.96 1.20 -11.33
C ALA A 184 14.94 1.75 -12.35
N TRP A 185 13.74 1.18 -12.44
CA TRP A 185 12.66 1.63 -13.32
C TRP A 185 11.76 2.70 -12.69
N GLY A 186 11.95 3.05 -11.42
CA GLY A 186 11.08 3.97 -10.69
C GLY A 186 9.75 3.35 -10.25
N LEU A 187 9.63 2.03 -10.27
CA LEU A 187 8.47 1.32 -9.74
C LEU A 187 8.46 1.35 -8.21
N ALA A 188 9.63 1.12 -7.60
CA ALA A 188 9.88 1.30 -6.18
C ALA A 188 10.73 2.56 -5.95
N ASN A 189 10.55 3.20 -4.81
CA ASN A 189 11.35 4.36 -4.42
C ASN A 189 12.76 3.96 -4.05
N GLU A 190 12.93 2.76 -3.49
CA GLU A 190 14.19 2.28 -2.97
C GLU A 190 14.25 0.75 -2.99
N ALA A 191 15.44 0.18 -3.27
CA ALA A 191 15.73 -1.22 -3.06
C ALA A 191 16.76 -1.38 -1.94
N ARG A 192 16.55 -2.38 -1.07
CA ARG A 192 17.41 -2.68 0.09
C ARG A 192 17.57 -4.19 0.24
N PRO A 193 18.63 -4.68 0.92
CA PRO A 193 18.67 -6.05 1.39
C PRO A 193 17.41 -6.40 2.20
N ALA A 194 16.84 -7.59 2.03
CA ALA A 194 15.54 -7.96 2.62
C ALA A 194 15.42 -7.66 4.12
N ALA A 195 16.51 -7.90 4.89
CA ALA A 195 16.55 -7.64 6.33
C ALA A 195 16.43 -6.13 6.69
N GLN A 196 16.68 -5.21 5.76
CA GLN A 196 16.65 -3.76 5.98
C GLN A 196 15.35 -3.12 5.48
N VAL A 197 14.54 -3.82 4.68
CA VAL A 197 13.34 -3.25 4.04
C VAL A 197 12.36 -2.67 5.05
N LEU A 198 12.06 -3.41 6.12
CA LEU A 198 11.10 -2.93 7.12
C LEU A 198 11.61 -1.69 7.85
N ALA A 199 12.89 -1.68 8.24
CA ALA A 199 13.50 -0.53 8.92
C ALA A 199 13.48 0.72 8.01
N ALA A 200 13.97 0.61 6.77
CA ALA A 200 13.95 1.71 5.81
C ALA A 200 12.51 2.22 5.51
N SER A 201 11.53 1.31 5.45
CA SER A 201 10.12 1.71 5.28
C SER A 201 9.57 2.44 6.50
N ARG A 202 9.98 2.07 7.72
CA ARG A 202 9.61 2.79 8.94
C ARG A 202 10.24 4.17 8.99
N GLU A 203 11.51 4.32 8.63
CA GLU A 203 12.19 5.63 8.51
C GLU A 203 11.41 6.57 7.59
N LEU A 204 11.02 6.11 6.38
CA LEU A 204 10.17 6.90 5.48
C LEU A 204 8.80 7.22 6.10
N ALA A 205 8.20 6.29 6.82
CA ALA A 205 6.92 6.51 7.49
C ALA A 205 7.04 7.54 8.63
N GLU A 206 8.16 7.56 9.36
CA GLU A 206 8.49 8.55 10.40
C GLU A 206 8.66 9.94 9.80
N GLU A 207 9.40 10.05 8.69
CA GLU A 207 9.52 11.31 7.94
C GLU A 207 8.14 11.83 7.49
N LEU A 208 7.31 10.97 6.92
CA LEU A 208 5.94 11.32 6.50
C LEU A 208 5.05 11.70 7.69
N ALA A 209 5.17 10.98 8.82
CA ALA A 209 4.42 11.26 10.04
C ALA A 209 4.80 12.61 10.68
N ALA A 210 6.01 13.09 10.46
CA ALA A 210 6.48 14.40 10.92
C ALA A 210 5.95 15.56 10.07
N MET A 211 5.41 15.32 8.87
CA MET A 211 4.88 16.38 7.98
C MET A 211 3.52 16.89 8.45
N ALA A 212 3.15 18.13 8.04
CA ALA A 212 1.84 18.72 8.31
C ALA A 212 0.72 17.89 7.65
N PRO A 213 -0.20 17.27 8.41
CA PRO A 213 -1.14 16.27 7.88
C PRO A 213 -2.09 16.81 6.82
N VAL A 214 -2.53 18.06 6.96
CA VAL A 214 -3.42 18.69 5.98
C VAL A 214 -2.69 18.87 4.65
N SER A 215 -1.47 19.42 4.70
CA SER A 215 -0.65 19.65 3.50
C SER A 215 -0.28 18.35 2.81
N LEU A 216 0.13 17.32 3.58
CA LEU A 216 0.48 16.02 3.05
C LEU A 216 -0.72 15.35 2.35
N ARG A 217 -1.90 15.41 2.96
CA ARG A 217 -3.13 14.89 2.35
C ARG A 217 -3.50 15.63 1.07
N GLN A 218 -3.42 16.98 1.05
CA GLN A 218 -3.69 17.78 -0.17
C GLN A 218 -2.72 17.39 -1.29
N ALA A 219 -1.43 17.27 -1.00
CA ALA A 219 -0.43 16.87 -2.00
C ALA A 219 -0.74 15.48 -2.60
N ARG A 220 -1.05 14.48 -1.75
CA ARG A 220 -1.42 13.13 -2.19
C ARG A 220 -2.68 13.13 -3.08
N ASP A 221 -3.72 13.87 -2.66
CA ASP A 221 -4.98 13.97 -3.39
C ASP A 221 -4.81 14.66 -4.75
N LEU A 222 -3.99 15.71 -4.81
CA LEU A 222 -3.68 16.42 -6.06
C LEU A 222 -2.86 15.56 -7.01
N LEU A 223 -1.77 14.92 -6.54
CA LEU A 223 -0.95 14.02 -7.35
C LEU A 223 -1.78 12.89 -7.97
N ARG A 224 -2.68 12.29 -7.20
CA ARG A 224 -3.55 11.22 -7.69
C ARG A 224 -4.53 11.69 -8.76
N SER A 225 -5.04 12.91 -8.66
CA SER A 225 -6.06 13.46 -9.57
C SER A 225 -5.48 14.26 -10.74
N ALA A 226 -4.21 14.66 -10.68
CA ALA A 226 -3.56 15.49 -11.70
C ALA A 226 -3.66 14.91 -13.13
N PRO A 227 -3.50 13.59 -13.37
CA PRO A 227 -3.61 13.04 -14.73
C PRO A 227 -4.99 13.20 -15.39
N HIS A 228 -6.02 13.51 -14.60
CA HIS A 228 -7.41 13.66 -15.07
C HIS A 228 -7.86 15.12 -15.22
N ARG A 229 -6.94 16.08 -15.07
CA ARG A 229 -7.22 17.52 -15.13
C ARG A 229 -6.38 18.20 -16.20
N SER A 230 -6.92 19.25 -16.79
CA SER A 230 -6.12 20.18 -17.57
C SER A 230 -5.12 20.94 -16.69
N PRO A 231 -4.05 21.52 -17.26
CA PRO A 231 -3.11 22.35 -16.52
C PRO A 231 -3.78 23.49 -15.74
N ALA A 232 -4.78 24.15 -16.33
CA ALA A 232 -5.51 25.25 -15.67
C ALA A 232 -6.34 24.77 -14.48
N GLU A 233 -6.97 23.59 -14.56
CA GLU A 233 -7.69 22.97 -13.45
C GLU A 233 -6.75 22.55 -12.34
N ASN A 234 -5.56 22.02 -12.66
CA ASN A 234 -4.55 21.69 -11.67
C ASN A 234 -4.06 22.92 -10.92
N LEU A 235 -3.70 24.00 -11.63
CA LEU A 235 -3.27 25.26 -10.99
C LEU A 235 -4.34 25.82 -10.05
N ARG A 236 -5.62 25.76 -10.45
CA ARG A 236 -6.72 26.19 -9.58
C ARG A 236 -6.81 25.31 -8.33
N ALA A 237 -6.75 24.00 -8.49
CA ALA A 237 -6.83 23.05 -7.37
C ALA A 237 -5.63 23.19 -6.41
N GLU A 238 -4.43 23.48 -6.93
CA GLU A 238 -3.25 23.80 -6.12
C GLU A 238 -3.44 25.09 -5.34
N GLY A 239 -3.98 26.13 -5.96
CA GLY A 239 -4.29 27.40 -5.28
C GLY A 239 -5.31 27.23 -4.15
N GLU A 240 -6.36 26.43 -4.37
CA GLU A 240 -7.34 26.10 -3.34
C GLU A 240 -6.73 25.27 -2.19
N ALA A 241 -5.84 24.33 -2.50
CA ALA A 241 -5.15 23.53 -1.51
C ALA A 241 -4.18 24.38 -0.68
N LEU A 242 -3.41 25.26 -1.34
CA LEU A 242 -2.52 26.22 -0.69
C LEU A 242 -3.29 27.11 0.28
N PHE A 243 -4.39 27.71 -0.19
CA PHE A 243 -5.22 28.57 0.65
C PHE A 243 -5.76 27.83 1.88
N ARG A 244 -6.22 26.57 1.74
CA ARG A 244 -6.64 25.75 2.88
C ARG A 244 -5.50 25.47 3.86
N CYS A 245 -4.31 25.17 3.37
CA CYS A 245 -3.14 24.95 4.23
C CYS A 245 -2.76 26.20 5.02
N MET A 246 -2.81 27.39 4.39
CA MET A 246 -2.52 28.67 5.04
C MET A 246 -3.51 29.04 6.16
N GLN A 247 -4.68 28.42 6.21
CA GLN A 247 -5.69 28.62 7.27
C GLN A 247 -5.50 27.73 8.49
N THR A 248 -4.53 26.78 8.45
CA THR A 248 -4.27 25.83 9.54
C THR A 248 -3.38 26.42 10.63
N GLU A 249 -3.49 25.87 11.84
CA GLU A 249 -2.52 26.13 12.92
C GLU A 249 -1.14 25.60 12.54
N ASP A 250 -1.08 24.49 11.81
CA ASP A 250 0.16 23.90 11.32
C ASP A 250 0.95 24.86 10.40
N TRP A 251 0.27 25.71 9.63
CA TRP A 251 0.92 26.74 8.84
C TRP A 251 1.65 27.76 9.74
N LYS A 252 1.01 28.22 10.81
CA LYS A 252 1.59 29.17 11.76
C LYS A 252 2.78 28.54 12.47
N GLU A 253 2.59 27.32 12.98
CA GLU A 253 3.65 26.54 13.62
C GLU A 253 4.86 26.35 12.68
N GLY A 254 4.62 26.03 11.40
CA GLY A 254 5.67 25.87 10.42
C GLY A 254 6.51 27.17 10.21
N ILE A 255 5.87 28.33 10.14
CA ILE A 255 6.53 29.62 10.04
C ILE A 255 7.33 29.93 11.31
N GLU A 256 6.72 29.77 12.48
CA GLU A 256 7.39 30.02 13.78
C GLU A 256 8.60 29.09 13.96
N ALA A 257 8.44 27.80 13.73
CA ALA A 257 9.51 26.81 13.82
C ALA A 257 10.68 27.14 12.87
N PHE A 258 10.39 27.60 11.65
CA PHE A 258 11.40 28.03 10.69
C PHE A 258 12.20 29.24 11.20
N HIS A 259 11.51 30.27 11.75
CA HIS A 259 12.19 31.44 12.34
C HIS A 259 13.03 31.08 13.54
N ASP A 260 12.51 30.21 14.41
CA ASP A 260 13.16 29.75 15.64
C ASP A 260 14.25 28.71 15.42
N ARG A 261 14.40 28.21 14.18
CA ARG A 261 15.34 27.13 13.80
C ARG A 261 15.16 25.87 14.65
N ARG A 262 13.91 25.50 14.90
CA ARG A 262 13.52 24.28 15.63
C ARG A 262 12.68 23.37 14.76
N PRO A 263 12.60 22.05 15.06
CA PRO A 263 11.63 21.17 14.42
C PRO A 263 10.18 21.64 14.70
N PRO A 264 9.30 21.64 13.69
CA PRO A 264 7.88 21.94 13.87
C PRO A 264 7.14 20.79 14.56
N ARG A 265 5.99 21.12 15.19
CA ARG A 265 5.09 20.15 15.83
C ARG A 265 3.70 20.29 15.23
N TYR A 266 3.40 19.47 14.25
CA TYR A 266 2.15 19.52 13.50
C TYR A 266 1.04 18.66 14.11
N HIS A 267 -0.19 19.20 14.13
CA HIS A 267 -1.36 18.58 14.74
C HIS A 267 -2.51 18.31 13.76
N GLY A 268 -2.43 18.80 12.52
CA GLY A 268 -3.43 18.56 11.48
C GLY A 268 -4.69 19.42 11.60
N ARG A 269 -4.58 20.58 12.19
CA ARG A 269 -5.70 21.51 12.44
C ARG A 269 -5.32 22.96 12.15
#